data_fb507dd7cda2c5406391adc8f483e565
#
_entry.id   fb507dd7cda2c5406391adc8f483e565
#
_cell.length_a   1.000
_cell.length_b   1.000
_cell.length_c   1.000
_cell.angle_alpha   90.00
_cell.angle_beta   90.00
_cell.angle_gamma   90.00
#
_symmetry.space_group_name_H-M   'P 1'
#
loop_
_entity.id
_entity.type
_entity.pdbx_description
1 polymer ?
#
loop_
_entity_poly.entity_id
_entity_poly.type
_entity_poly.pdbx_seq_one_letter_code
_entity_poly.pdbx_strand_id
1 'polypeptide(L)'
;TTKGILVLPRDHPLVISRGRDMAEMMRLAKTACCHCMLCTDVCPRYLLGHKLRPDKMMRLAAFNSTCERDAAATEAFLCCECGLCETACIMGLQPWKLNKELKARMTAAGIKNPHHERPERANPFREYRLFPVWKLTRRPGLSKYADRRAPLSEYPLPTSRVVLKLMQHIGAPAAPVVSRGDPVGRGGLVAAGEAPVAANVHSSISGVVTAVEQDRIIVEASGGRENE
;
A
#
# COMPACT_ATOMS: atom_id res chain seq x y z
N THR A 1 -0.87 2.98 -7.67
CA THR A 1 0.27 3.13 -8.58
C THR A 1 1.36 2.12 -8.24
N THR A 2 1.49 1.07 -9.06
CA THR A 2 2.54 0.06 -8.90
C THR A 2 3.87 0.66 -9.37
N LYS A 3 4.87 0.73 -8.48
CA LYS A 3 6.20 1.25 -8.80
C LYS A 3 7.22 0.16 -9.16
N GLY A 4 6.89 -1.09 -8.89
CA GLY A 4 7.74 -2.23 -9.20
C GLY A 4 7.04 -3.54 -8.90
N ILE A 5 7.45 -4.58 -9.58
CA ILE A 5 6.97 -5.95 -9.38
C ILE A 5 8.19 -6.81 -9.08
N LEU A 6 8.13 -7.55 -7.98
CA LEU A 6 9.14 -8.51 -7.58
C LEU A 6 8.57 -9.92 -7.73
N VAL A 7 9.16 -10.72 -8.60
CA VAL A 7 8.77 -12.12 -8.81
C VAL A 7 9.67 -13.00 -7.94
N LEU A 8 9.06 -13.74 -7.04
CA LEU A 8 9.76 -14.60 -6.09
C LEU A 8 9.19 -16.02 -6.15
N PRO A 9 9.99 -17.05 -5.81
CA PRO A 9 9.49 -18.40 -5.64
C PRO A 9 8.36 -18.46 -4.61
N ARG A 10 7.42 -19.41 -4.78
CA ARG A 10 6.25 -19.54 -3.90
C ARG A 10 6.64 -19.86 -2.45
N ASP A 11 7.73 -20.58 -2.25
CA ASP A 11 8.31 -20.96 -0.95
C ASP A 11 9.21 -19.88 -0.34
N HIS A 12 9.36 -18.73 -1.01
CA HIS A 12 10.16 -17.64 -0.47
C HIS A 12 9.55 -17.09 0.84
N PRO A 13 10.35 -16.83 1.90
CA PRO A 13 9.84 -16.37 3.20
C PRO A 13 8.92 -15.15 3.14
N LEU A 14 9.20 -14.20 2.23
CA LEU A 14 8.32 -13.04 2.01
C LEU A 14 6.94 -13.43 1.46
N VAL A 15 6.89 -14.40 0.55
CA VAL A 15 5.62 -14.87 -0.03
C VAL A 15 4.81 -15.57 1.06
N ILE A 16 5.46 -16.45 1.83
CA ILE A 16 4.84 -17.17 2.96
C ILE A 16 4.32 -16.17 4.01
N SER A 17 5.15 -15.21 4.44
CA SER A 17 4.76 -14.24 5.46
C SER A 17 3.60 -13.34 5.00
N ARG A 18 3.55 -12.99 3.71
CA ARG A 18 2.44 -12.21 3.14
C ARG A 18 1.13 -13.01 3.11
N GLY A 19 1.21 -14.32 2.92
CA GLY A 19 0.05 -15.23 2.88
C GLY A 19 -0.56 -15.54 4.24
N ARG A 20 0.10 -15.22 5.37
CA ARG A 20 -0.45 -15.45 6.71
C ARG A 20 -1.77 -14.71 6.90
N ASP A 21 -2.77 -15.41 7.40
CA ASP A 21 -4.05 -14.81 7.73
C ASP A 21 -4.03 -14.08 9.09
N MET A 22 -5.12 -13.42 9.44
CA MET A 22 -5.22 -12.67 10.69
C MET A 22 -5.31 -13.60 11.90
N ALA A 23 -5.95 -14.78 11.79
CA ALA A 23 -6.07 -15.73 12.87
C ALA A 23 -4.70 -16.31 13.28
N GLU A 24 -3.88 -16.67 12.29
CA GLU A 24 -2.49 -17.08 12.50
C GLU A 24 -1.66 -15.96 13.13
N MET A 25 -1.80 -14.73 12.62
CA MET A 25 -1.11 -13.56 13.14
C MET A 25 -1.47 -13.30 14.63
N MET A 26 -2.74 -13.42 15.00
CA MET A 26 -3.21 -13.25 16.38
C MET A 26 -2.69 -14.38 17.30
N ARG A 27 -2.68 -15.62 16.82
CA ARG A 27 -2.11 -16.76 17.54
C ARG A 27 -0.61 -16.53 17.81
N LEU A 28 0.14 -16.14 16.79
CA LEU A 28 1.57 -15.82 16.92
C LEU A 28 1.83 -14.63 17.84
N ALA A 29 0.98 -13.60 17.81
CA ALA A 29 1.08 -12.46 18.71
C ALA A 29 1.02 -12.88 20.18
N LYS A 30 0.14 -13.85 20.52
CA LYS A 30 -0.01 -14.37 21.88
C LYS A 30 1.16 -15.25 22.33
N THR A 31 1.71 -16.05 21.42
CA THR A 31 2.67 -17.11 21.77
C THR A 31 4.13 -16.70 21.56
N ALA A 32 4.42 -15.80 20.62
CA ALA A 32 5.78 -15.48 20.20
C ALA A 32 6.21 -14.02 20.47
N CYS A 33 5.29 -13.11 20.81
CA CYS A 33 5.68 -11.73 21.09
C CYS A 33 6.44 -11.63 22.43
N CYS A 34 7.72 -11.30 22.37
CA CYS A 34 8.57 -11.13 23.55
C CYS A 34 8.55 -9.68 24.13
N HIS A 35 7.67 -8.81 23.65
CA HIS A 35 7.49 -7.42 24.09
C HIS A 35 8.77 -6.57 24.07
N CYS A 36 9.72 -6.86 23.19
CA CYS A 36 11.03 -6.19 23.10
C CYS A 36 10.99 -4.75 22.56
N MET A 37 9.85 -4.24 22.14
CA MET A 37 9.62 -2.90 21.60
C MET A 37 10.35 -2.54 20.30
N LEU A 38 11.13 -3.44 19.68
CA LEU A 38 11.86 -3.16 18.42
C LEU A 38 10.93 -2.66 17.31
N CYS A 39 9.69 -3.13 17.25
CA CYS A 39 8.69 -2.68 16.28
C CYS A 39 8.31 -1.21 16.44
N THR A 40 8.31 -0.69 17.68
CA THR A 40 8.07 0.72 18.01
C THR A 40 9.32 1.55 17.75
N ASP A 41 10.48 1.06 18.14
CA ASP A 41 11.75 1.75 18.00
C ASP A 41 12.12 2.11 16.57
N VAL A 42 11.69 1.33 15.58
CA VAL A 42 11.92 1.61 14.16
C VAL A 42 10.71 2.27 13.48
N CYS A 43 9.62 2.47 14.18
CA CYS A 43 8.41 3.02 13.56
C CYS A 43 8.61 4.49 13.14
N PRO A 44 8.51 4.82 11.83
CA PRO A 44 8.77 6.18 11.37
C PRO A 44 7.76 7.19 11.95
N ARG A 45 6.53 6.78 12.21
CA ARG A 45 5.52 7.63 12.85
C ARG A 45 5.87 7.92 14.31
N TYR A 46 6.29 6.90 15.07
CA TYR A 46 6.77 7.08 16.44
C TYR A 46 8.02 7.96 16.49
N LEU A 47 8.96 7.73 15.58
CA LEU A 47 10.20 8.52 15.50
C LEU A 47 9.97 9.99 15.10
N LEU A 48 8.88 10.27 14.40
CA LEU A 48 8.44 11.64 14.09
C LEU A 48 7.64 12.28 15.23
N GLY A 49 7.42 11.58 16.35
CA GLY A 49 6.73 12.11 17.53
C GLY A 49 5.23 11.79 17.61
N HIS A 50 4.67 11.04 16.64
CA HIS A 50 3.29 10.57 16.75
C HIS A 50 3.12 9.55 17.88
N LYS A 51 1.95 9.50 18.49
CA LYS A 51 1.61 8.59 19.60
C LYS A 51 1.37 7.14 19.17
N LEU A 52 1.83 6.72 17.99
CA LEU A 52 1.70 5.35 17.51
C LEU A 52 2.76 4.44 18.13
N ARG A 53 2.31 3.41 18.84
CA ARG A 53 3.17 2.41 19.47
C ARG A 53 2.81 0.99 19.02
N PRO A 54 3.45 0.46 17.98
CA PRO A 54 3.21 -0.91 17.50
C PRO A 54 3.35 -2.00 18.56
N ASP A 55 4.21 -1.83 19.58
CA ASP A 55 4.32 -2.76 20.70
C ASP A 55 3.05 -2.83 21.55
N LYS A 56 2.36 -1.71 21.75
CA LYS A 56 1.06 -1.70 22.45
C LYS A 56 0.00 -2.43 21.64
N MET A 57 -0.03 -2.25 20.32
CA MET A 57 -0.97 -2.97 19.46
C MET A 57 -0.76 -4.48 19.56
N MET A 58 0.50 -4.94 19.63
CA MET A 58 0.79 -6.36 19.84
C MET A 58 0.29 -6.87 21.19
N ARG A 59 0.37 -6.05 22.24
CA ARG A 59 -0.18 -6.41 23.57
C ARG A 59 -1.70 -6.48 23.56
N LEU A 60 -2.38 -5.52 22.93
CA LEU A 60 -3.84 -5.58 22.73
C LEU A 60 -4.25 -6.88 22.05
N ALA A 61 -3.54 -7.29 20.99
CA ALA A 61 -3.76 -8.55 20.31
C ALA A 61 -3.50 -9.76 21.21
N ALA A 62 -2.42 -9.75 21.99
CA ALA A 62 -2.06 -10.86 22.87
C ALA A 62 -3.09 -11.09 23.98
N PHE A 63 -3.67 -10.03 24.54
CA PHE A 63 -4.61 -10.12 25.67
C PHE A 63 -6.09 -10.11 25.26
N ASN A 64 -6.41 -10.22 23.95
CA ASN A 64 -7.78 -10.12 23.42
C ASN A 64 -8.48 -8.79 23.73
N SER A 65 -7.74 -7.78 24.11
CA SER A 65 -8.26 -6.44 24.42
C SER A 65 -8.43 -5.64 23.12
N THR A 66 -9.21 -6.18 22.20
CA THR A 66 -9.56 -5.50 20.94
C THR A 66 -10.86 -4.73 21.08
N CYS A 67 -11.05 -4.03 22.18
CA CYS A 67 -12.17 -3.13 22.29
C CYS A 67 -11.95 -1.98 21.31
N GLU A 68 -12.83 -1.89 20.32
CA GLU A 68 -12.77 -0.89 19.23
C GLU A 68 -12.85 0.55 19.77
N ARG A 69 -13.29 0.71 21.00
CA ARG A 69 -13.41 1.99 21.72
C ARG A 69 -12.20 2.31 22.60
N ASP A 70 -11.22 1.42 22.71
CA ASP A 70 -10.01 1.71 23.47
C ASP A 70 -9.24 2.84 22.78
N ALA A 71 -8.95 3.90 23.52
CA ALA A 71 -8.16 5.04 23.02
C ALA A 71 -6.81 4.58 22.44
N ALA A 72 -6.22 3.50 22.98
CA ALA A 72 -5.00 2.92 22.46
C ALA A 72 -5.19 2.24 21.08
N ALA A 73 -6.36 1.65 20.83
CA ALA A 73 -6.65 1.02 19.53
C ALA A 73 -6.73 2.06 18.40
N THR A 74 -7.22 3.28 18.69
CA THR A 74 -7.31 4.36 17.70
C THR A 74 -5.95 4.85 17.22
N GLU A 75 -4.85 4.60 17.95
CA GLU A 75 -3.49 4.87 17.49
C GLU A 75 -3.19 4.16 16.15
N ALA A 76 -3.90 3.07 15.83
CA ALA A 76 -3.77 2.38 14.55
C ALA A 76 -4.04 3.28 13.34
N PHE A 77 -4.88 4.32 13.46
CA PHE A 77 -5.12 5.30 12.39
C PHE A 77 -3.86 6.06 11.98
N LEU A 78 -2.89 6.21 12.85
CA LEU A 78 -1.61 6.86 12.57
C LEU A 78 -0.65 5.97 11.77
N CYS A 79 -0.93 4.68 11.63
CA CYS A 79 -0.05 3.74 10.93
C CYS A 79 -0.04 3.99 9.41
N CYS A 80 1.13 4.16 8.80
CA CYS A 80 1.30 4.29 7.34
C CYS A 80 1.52 2.94 6.62
N GLU A 81 1.40 1.83 7.33
CA GLU A 81 1.49 0.46 6.78
C GLU A 81 2.80 0.15 6.03
N CYS A 82 3.89 0.82 6.38
CA CYS A 82 5.19 0.70 5.71
C CYS A 82 5.90 -0.66 5.91
N GLY A 83 5.49 -1.48 6.90
CA GLY A 83 6.07 -2.79 7.16
C GLY A 83 7.41 -2.82 7.91
N LEU A 84 8.01 -1.68 8.30
CA LEU A 84 9.28 -1.66 9.03
C LEU A 84 9.21 -2.42 10.37
N CYS A 85 8.07 -2.38 11.04
CA CYS A 85 7.86 -3.11 12.29
C CYS A 85 7.93 -4.64 12.12
N GLU A 86 7.50 -5.18 10.96
CA GLU A 86 7.68 -6.59 10.60
C GLU A 86 9.17 -6.86 10.34
N THR A 87 9.82 -6.01 9.56
CA THR A 87 11.26 -6.15 9.27
C THR A 87 12.11 -6.08 10.55
N ALA A 88 11.73 -5.30 11.54
CA ALA A 88 12.43 -5.20 12.82
C ALA A 88 12.12 -6.36 13.78
N CYS A 89 10.98 -7.02 13.63
CA CYS A 89 10.54 -8.06 14.56
C CYS A 89 11.40 -9.32 14.45
N ILE A 90 12.11 -9.68 15.52
CA ILE A 90 12.94 -10.90 15.58
C ILE A 90 12.10 -12.18 15.51
N MET A 91 10.84 -12.10 15.90
CA MET A 91 9.89 -13.22 15.87
C MET A 91 9.07 -13.30 14.56
N GLY A 92 9.36 -12.44 13.57
CA GLY A 92 8.65 -12.43 12.29
C GLY A 92 7.16 -12.06 12.37
N LEU A 93 6.76 -11.31 13.40
CA LEU A 93 5.38 -10.82 13.56
C LEU A 93 5.12 -9.60 12.69
N GLN A 94 3.86 -9.35 12.38
CA GLN A 94 3.43 -8.31 11.44
C GLN A 94 2.52 -7.26 12.11
N PRO A 95 3.04 -6.40 13.00
CA PRO A 95 2.22 -5.41 13.71
C PRO A 95 1.44 -4.47 12.78
N TRP A 96 1.98 -4.16 11.60
CA TRP A 96 1.30 -3.32 10.61
C TRP A 96 0.02 -3.96 10.05
N LYS A 97 -0.04 -5.32 9.92
CA LYS A 97 -1.27 -6.02 9.50
C LYS A 97 -2.37 -5.86 10.55
N LEU A 98 -2.00 -5.97 11.84
CA LEU A 98 -2.94 -5.74 12.94
C LEU A 98 -3.48 -4.30 12.90
N ASN A 99 -2.61 -3.30 12.73
CA ASN A 99 -3.04 -1.90 12.61
C ASN A 99 -3.97 -1.69 11.42
N LYS A 100 -3.69 -2.35 10.29
CA LYS A 100 -4.54 -2.29 9.09
C LYS A 100 -5.93 -2.88 9.36
N GLU A 101 -5.99 -4.02 10.02
CA GLU A 101 -7.25 -4.68 10.39
C GLU A 101 -8.06 -3.83 11.38
N LEU A 102 -7.42 -3.28 12.41
CA LEU A 102 -8.05 -2.38 13.36
C LEU A 102 -8.62 -1.14 12.69
N LYS A 103 -7.89 -0.52 11.77
CA LYS A 103 -8.42 0.59 10.97
C LYS A 103 -9.68 0.19 10.20
N ALA A 104 -9.64 -0.94 9.50
CA ALA A 104 -10.76 -1.40 8.70
C ALA A 104 -12.01 -1.62 9.58
N ARG A 105 -11.84 -2.29 10.72
CA ARG A 105 -12.94 -2.54 11.68
C ARG A 105 -13.50 -1.24 12.26
N MET A 106 -12.63 -0.35 12.73
CA MET A 106 -13.06 0.94 13.28
C MET A 106 -13.78 1.79 12.22
N THR A 107 -13.27 1.81 10.99
CA THR A 107 -13.92 2.52 9.88
C THR A 107 -15.29 1.93 9.56
N ALA A 108 -15.41 0.60 9.53
CA ALA A 108 -16.68 -0.09 9.32
C ALA A 108 -17.68 0.19 10.46
N ALA A 109 -17.20 0.36 11.69
CA ALA A 109 -18.00 0.75 12.86
C ALA A 109 -18.32 2.26 12.90
N GLY A 110 -17.95 3.04 11.88
CA GLY A 110 -18.18 4.49 11.83
C GLY A 110 -17.25 5.33 12.72
N ILE A 111 -16.23 4.72 13.32
CA ILE A 111 -15.25 5.42 14.15
C ILE A 111 -14.30 6.19 13.25
N LYS A 112 -14.27 7.50 13.41
CA LYS A 112 -13.36 8.40 12.69
C LYS A 112 -12.00 8.49 13.40
N ASN A 113 -10.95 8.80 12.62
CA ASN A 113 -9.63 9.06 13.16
C ASN A 113 -9.67 10.28 14.12
N PRO A 114 -9.36 10.12 15.41
CA PRO A 114 -9.34 11.24 16.34
C PRO A 114 -7.99 11.99 16.39
N HIS A 115 -6.97 11.46 15.68
CA HIS A 115 -5.61 11.98 15.77
C HIS A 115 -5.34 12.96 14.62
N HIS A 116 -5.61 14.24 14.83
CA HIS A 116 -5.36 15.32 13.86
C HIS A 116 -4.17 16.19 14.23
N GLU A 117 -3.59 15.97 15.41
CA GLU A 117 -2.47 16.76 15.91
C GLU A 117 -1.18 16.46 15.11
N ARG A 118 -0.43 17.52 14.84
CA ARG A 118 0.94 17.41 14.32
C ARG A 118 1.90 17.32 15.49
N PRO A 119 2.84 16.35 15.50
CA PRO A 119 3.86 16.30 16.54
C PRO A 119 4.69 17.59 16.54
N GLU A 120 4.88 18.20 17.69
CA GLU A 120 5.72 19.39 17.83
C GLU A 120 7.20 19.06 17.72
N ARG A 121 7.59 17.89 18.21
CA ARG A 121 9.00 17.44 18.23
C ARG A 121 9.12 15.98 17.81
N ALA A 122 10.17 15.70 17.05
CA ALA A 122 10.58 14.33 16.76
C ALA A 122 11.16 13.65 18.02
N ASN A 123 11.13 12.31 18.03
CA ASN A 123 11.76 11.54 19.10
C ASN A 123 13.26 11.84 19.15
N PRO A 124 13.85 12.13 20.34
CA PRO A 124 15.29 12.43 20.47
C PRO A 124 16.21 11.35 19.93
N PHE A 125 15.77 10.10 19.95
CA PHE A 125 16.55 8.97 19.43
C PHE A 125 16.35 8.71 17.95
N ARG A 126 15.62 9.56 17.21
CA ARG A 126 15.29 9.33 15.80
C ARG A 126 16.51 9.03 14.95
N GLU A 127 17.56 9.83 15.06
CA GLU A 127 18.78 9.70 14.23
C GLU A 127 19.55 8.39 14.51
N TYR A 128 19.42 7.85 15.70
CA TYR A 128 20.09 6.59 16.11
C TYR A 128 19.23 5.35 15.78
N ARG A 129 17.96 5.52 15.42
CA ARG A 129 17.01 4.43 15.17
C ARG A 129 16.52 4.34 13.74
N LEU A 130 17.13 5.09 12.82
CA LEU A 130 16.87 4.98 11.40
C LEU A 130 17.23 3.58 10.92
N PHE A 131 16.28 2.94 10.23
CA PHE A 131 16.50 1.57 9.78
C PHE A 131 17.35 1.56 8.50
N PRO A 132 18.55 0.94 8.49
CA PRO A 132 19.44 0.96 7.34
C PRO A 132 18.85 0.24 6.12
N VAL A 133 19.02 0.82 4.93
CA VAL A 133 18.47 0.27 3.68
C VAL A 133 18.96 -1.15 3.41
N TRP A 134 20.23 -1.45 3.69
CA TRP A 134 20.77 -2.80 3.49
C TRP A 134 20.08 -3.87 4.36
N LYS A 135 19.55 -3.50 5.53
CA LYS A 135 18.75 -4.41 6.35
C LYS A 135 17.38 -4.69 5.75
N LEU A 136 16.81 -3.75 4.97
CA LEU A 136 15.55 -3.95 4.28
C LEU A 136 15.62 -5.02 3.19
N THR A 137 16.79 -5.20 2.58
CA THR A 137 17.01 -6.24 1.56
C THR A 137 17.50 -7.55 2.17
N ARG A 138 18.39 -7.47 3.15
CA ARG A 138 19.01 -8.65 3.74
C ARG A 138 18.05 -9.48 4.58
N ARG A 139 17.27 -8.85 5.45
CA ARG A 139 16.41 -9.55 6.39
C ARG A 139 15.28 -10.37 5.74
N PRO A 140 14.57 -9.86 4.73
CA PRO A 140 13.59 -10.64 3.98
C PRO A 140 14.21 -11.60 2.95
N GLY A 141 15.53 -11.81 2.91
CA GLY A 141 16.18 -12.71 1.97
C GLY A 141 16.30 -12.18 0.55
N LEU A 142 16.25 -10.85 0.36
CA LEU A 142 16.31 -10.21 -0.96
C LEU A 142 17.73 -9.83 -1.41
N SER A 143 18.76 -10.08 -0.59
CA SER A 143 20.15 -9.66 -0.90
C SER A 143 20.63 -10.17 -2.26
N LYS A 144 20.28 -11.39 -2.63
CA LYS A 144 20.65 -11.98 -3.93
C LYS A 144 20.03 -11.28 -5.15
N TYR A 145 19.05 -10.39 -4.92
CA TYR A 145 18.40 -9.62 -5.97
C TYR A 145 18.75 -8.13 -5.94
N ALA A 146 19.46 -7.66 -4.88
CA ALA A 146 19.69 -6.24 -4.61
C ALA A 146 20.49 -5.55 -5.74
N ASP A 147 21.44 -6.25 -6.34
CA ASP A 147 22.32 -5.70 -7.38
C ASP A 147 21.80 -5.95 -8.81
N ARG A 148 20.65 -6.58 -8.93
CA ARG A 148 20.04 -6.81 -10.24
C ARG A 148 19.33 -5.56 -10.73
N ARG A 149 19.95 -4.87 -11.67
CA ARG A 149 19.32 -3.78 -12.41
C ARG A 149 18.46 -4.35 -13.52
N ALA A 150 17.19 -4.00 -13.55
CA ALA A 150 16.35 -4.27 -14.71
C ALA A 150 16.69 -3.20 -15.76
N PRO A 151 17.19 -3.57 -16.95
CA PRO A 151 17.38 -2.62 -18.04
C PRO A 151 16.01 -2.08 -18.47
N LEU A 152 15.97 -0.82 -18.90
CA LEU A 152 14.79 -0.28 -19.56
C LEU A 152 14.58 -1.09 -20.85
N SER A 153 13.44 -1.72 -20.98
CA SER A 153 13.04 -2.41 -22.21
C SER A 153 12.06 -1.52 -22.96
N GLU A 154 12.41 -1.16 -24.16
CA GLU A 154 11.52 -0.46 -25.10
C GLU A 154 10.67 -1.42 -25.92
N TYR A 155 10.61 -2.69 -25.50
CA TYR A 155 9.80 -3.68 -26.20
C TYR A 155 8.33 -3.24 -26.22
N PRO A 156 7.76 -2.96 -27.41
CA PRO A 156 6.37 -2.56 -27.52
C PRO A 156 5.49 -3.75 -27.14
N LEU A 157 4.69 -3.61 -26.11
CA LEU A 157 3.67 -4.60 -25.76
C LEU A 157 2.49 -4.40 -26.72
N PRO A 158 2.23 -5.33 -27.65
CA PRO A 158 1.08 -5.25 -28.53
C PRO A 158 -0.19 -5.36 -27.67
N THR A 159 -0.87 -4.26 -27.51
CA THR A 159 -2.08 -4.18 -26.68
C THR A 159 -3.25 -3.81 -27.57
N SER A 160 -4.16 -4.76 -27.77
CA SER A 160 -5.36 -4.56 -28.59
C SER A 160 -6.51 -3.90 -27.82
N ARG A 161 -6.49 -4.00 -26.48
CA ARG A 161 -7.57 -3.49 -25.63
C ARG A 161 -7.02 -3.04 -24.28
N VAL A 162 -7.48 -1.87 -23.81
CA VAL A 162 -7.19 -1.37 -22.46
C VAL A 162 -8.45 -1.05 -21.71
N VAL A 163 -8.42 -1.28 -20.39
CA VAL A 163 -9.47 -0.93 -19.44
C VAL A 163 -8.93 0.16 -18.52
N LEU A 164 -9.44 1.37 -18.67
CA LEU A 164 -9.00 2.56 -17.97
C LEU A 164 -9.97 2.82 -16.81
N LYS A 165 -9.55 2.54 -15.58
CA LYS A 165 -10.36 2.81 -14.41
C LYS A 165 -10.45 4.31 -14.14
N LEU A 166 -11.65 4.81 -13.85
CA LEU A 166 -11.91 6.22 -13.54
C LEU A 166 -11.34 6.62 -12.16
N MET A 167 -11.12 5.65 -11.27
CA MET A 167 -10.49 5.88 -9.97
C MET A 167 -9.34 4.90 -9.75
N GLN A 168 -8.11 5.42 -9.66
CA GLN A 168 -6.89 4.65 -9.41
C GLN A 168 -6.10 5.19 -8.19
N HIS A 169 -6.74 6.01 -7.37
CA HIS A 169 -6.17 6.67 -6.20
C HIS A 169 -7.24 6.83 -5.10
N ILE A 170 -6.89 7.43 -3.96
CA ILE A 170 -7.77 7.58 -2.79
C ILE A 170 -8.78 8.74 -2.92
N GLY A 171 -8.62 9.60 -3.93
CA GLY A 171 -9.46 10.76 -4.17
C GLY A 171 -10.79 10.43 -4.87
N ALA A 172 -11.41 11.45 -5.45
CA ALA A 172 -12.64 11.31 -6.22
C ALA A 172 -12.38 10.69 -7.61
N PRO A 173 -13.33 9.91 -8.16
CA PRO A 173 -13.21 9.41 -9.51
C PRO A 173 -13.21 10.55 -10.53
N ALA A 174 -12.54 10.34 -11.67
CA ALA A 174 -12.61 11.25 -12.82
C ALA A 174 -13.95 11.08 -13.57
N ALA A 175 -14.48 12.18 -14.11
CA ALA A 175 -15.66 12.16 -14.95
C ALA A 175 -15.28 11.86 -16.40
N PRO A 176 -15.93 10.91 -17.12
CA PRO A 176 -15.68 10.66 -18.53
C PRO A 176 -15.91 11.91 -19.38
N VAL A 177 -15.00 12.20 -20.31
CA VAL A 177 -15.12 13.29 -21.30
C VAL A 177 -15.26 12.76 -22.72
N VAL A 178 -15.36 11.44 -22.87
CA VAL A 178 -15.52 10.73 -24.15
C VAL A 178 -16.77 9.87 -24.12
N SER A 179 -17.32 9.58 -25.28
CA SER A 179 -18.48 8.72 -25.51
C SER A 179 -18.06 7.45 -26.25
N ARG A 180 -18.93 6.42 -26.20
CA ARG A 180 -18.76 5.22 -27.02
C ARG A 180 -18.71 5.58 -28.49
N GLY A 181 -17.71 5.09 -29.22
CA GLY A 181 -17.48 5.35 -30.62
C GLY A 181 -16.45 6.44 -30.89
N ASP A 182 -16.07 7.23 -29.90
CA ASP A 182 -15.11 8.31 -30.08
C ASP A 182 -13.70 7.76 -30.36
N PRO A 183 -13.00 8.33 -31.34
CA PRO A 183 -11.60 8.03 -31.58
C PRO A 183 -10.74 8.72 -30.52
N VAL A 184 -9.77 8.02 -29.96
CA VAL A 184 -8.81 8.56 -28.99
C VAL A 184 -7.37 8.25 -29.39
N GLY A 185 -6.50 9.23 -29.29
CA GLY A 185 -5.07 9.05 -29.48
C GLY A 185 -4.38 8.58 -28.19
N ARG A 186 -3.22 7.95 -28.31
CA ARG A 186 -2.34 7.66 -27.17
C ARG A 186 -1.97 8.96 -26.45
N GLY A 187 -2.19 9.00 -25.13
CA GLY A 187 -2.03 10.21 -24.32
C GLY A 187 -3.24 11.14 -24.33
N GLY A 188 -4.27 10.88 -25.16
CA GLY A 188 -5.49 11.66 -25.20
C GLY A 188 -6.27 11.59 -23.89
N LEU A 189 -6.88 12.71 -23.48
CA LEU A 189 -7.72 12.79 -22.27
C LEU A 189 -9.02 12.01 -22.50
N VAL A 190 -9.36 11.10 -21.57
CA VAL A 190 -10.59 10.28 -21.63
C VAL A 190 -11.51 10.52 -20.42
N ALA A 191 -10.93 11.00 -19.31
CA ALA A 191 -11.73 11.45 -18.18
C ALA A 191 -11.02 12.57 -17.42
N ALA A 192 -11.78 13.56 -16.95
CA ALA A 192 -11.30 14.73 -16.25
C ALA A 192 -11.53 14.60 -14.73
N GLY A 193 -10.55 14.99 -13.95
CA GLY A 193 -10.62 15.07 -12.49
C GLY A 193 -10.96 16.50 -12.06
N GLU A 194 -12.21 16.73 -11.61
CA GLU A 194 -12.69 18.07 -11.24
C GLU A 194 -12.61 18.36 -9.73
N ALA A 195 -12.48 17.33 -8.89
CA ALA A 195 -12.43 17.49 -7.44
C ALA A 195 -11.01 17.90 -6.98
N PRO A 196 -10.87 18.53 -5.77
CA PRO A 196 -9.55 18.95 -5.24
C PRO A 196 -8.53 17.82 -5.14
N VAL A 197 -8.98 16.56 -4.92
CA VAL A 197 -8.15 15.37 -4.94
C VAL A 197 -8.69 14.43 -6.02
N ALA A 198 -8.34 14.73 -7.27
CA ALA A 198 -8.69 13.93 -8.44
C ALA A 198 -7.53 13.96 -9.43
N ALA A 199 -7.53 13.07 -10.40
CA ALA A 199 -6.53 13.03 -11.46
C ALA A 199 -7.19 12.74 -12.81
N ASN A 200 -6.70 13.38 -13.87
CA ASN A 200 -7.10 13.09 -15.22
C ASN A 200 -6.70 11.67 -15.63
N VAL A 201 -7.50 11.02 -16.46
CA VAL A 201 -7.22 9.72 -17.05
C VAL A 201 -6.98 9.89 -18.54
N HIS A 202 -5.87 9.34 -19.00
CA HIS A 202 -5.45 9.41 -20.41
C HIS A 202 -5.41 8.00 -21.01
N SER A 203 -5.69 7.92 -22.32
CA SER A 203 -5.56 6.64 -23.02
C SER A 203 -4.10 6.24 -23.18
N SER A 204 -3.80 4.96 -22.92
CA SER A 204 -2.47 4.38 -23.11
C SER A 204 -2.24 3.87 -24.53
N ILE A 205 -3.29 3.76 -25.34
CA ILE A 205 -3.25 3.33 -26.75
C ILE A 205 -4.07 4.28 -27.63
N SER A 206 -3.75 4.32 -28.92
CA SER A 206 -4.63 4.92 -29.94
C SER A 206 -5.70 3.91 -30.31
N GLY A 207 -6.97 4.35 -30.44
CA GLY A 207 -8.06 3.44 -30.74
C GLY A 207 -9.43 4.11 -30.66
N VAL A 208 -10.46 3.29 -30.49
CA VAL A 208 -11.87 3.71 -30.38
C VAL A 208 -12.40 3.31 -29.00
N VAL A 209 -13.16 4.20 -28.39
CA VAL A 209 -13.87 3.92 -27.14
C VAL A 209 -15.01 2.94 -27.42
N THR A 210 -14.91 1.72 -26.92
CA THR A 210 -15.93 0.67 -27.14
C THR A 210 -16.97 0.63 -26.04
N ALA A 211 -16.63 1.08 -24.83
CA ALA A 211 -17.59 1.22 -23.74
C ALA A 211 -17.17 2.31 -22.74
N VAL A 212 -18.16 3.00 -22.19
CA VAL A 212 -18.04 3.89 -21.03
C VAL A 212 -18.96 3.35 -19.96
N GLU A 213 -18.37 2.83 -18.87
CA GLU A 213 -19.07 2.23 -17.75
C GLU A 213 -18.97 3.14 -16.50
N GLN A 214 -19.69 2.81 -15.45
CA GLN A 214 -19.73 3.64 -14.24
C GLN A 214 -18.33 3.84 -13.58
N ASP A 215 -17.45 2.85 -13.68
CA ASP A 215 -16.13 2.84 -13.01
C ASP A 215 -14.94 2.80 -13.98
N ARG A 216 -15.19 2.68 -15.31
CA ARG A 216 -14.13 2.45 -16.29
C ARG A 216 -14.52 2.87 -17.71
N ILE A 217 -13.49 3.08 -18.54
CA ILE A 217 -13.60 3.28 -19.98
C ILE A 217 -12.81 2.17 -20.66
N ILE A 218 -13.36 1.61 -21.74
CA ILE A 218 -12.71 0.57 -22.53
C ILE A 218 -12.35 1.15 -23.89
N VAL A 219 -11.05 1.03 -24.25
CA VAL A 219 -10.54 1.47 -25.55
C VAL A 219 -9.96 0.25 -26.27
N GLU A 220 -10.34 0.06 -27.52
CA GLU A 220 -9.77 -0.96 -28.42
C GLU A 220 -8.94 -0.29 -29.50
N ALA A 221 -7.78 -0.87 -29.74
CA ALA A 221 -6.85 -0.36 -30.74
C ALA A 221 -7.55 -0.35 -32.12
N SER A 222 -7.50 0.78 -32.82
CA SER A 222 -7.87 0.82 -34.23
C SER A 222 -6.92 -0.13 -34.97
N GLY A 223 -7.43 -1.15 -35.62
CA GLY A 223 -6.64 -2.18 -36.31
C GLY A 223 -5.83 -1.59 -37.48
N GLY A 224 -4.81 -0.85 -37.16
CA GLY A 224 -3.77 -0.36 -38.04
C GLY A 224 -2.43 -0.81 -37.47
N ARG A 225 -1.69 -1.64 -38.20
CA ARG A 225 -0.26 -1.83 -37.99
C ARG A 225 0.37 -0.43 -38.10
N GLU A 226 0.71 0.21 -36.99
CA GLU A 226 1.73 1.27 -37.04
C GLU A 226 3.04 0.55 -37.38
N ASN A 227 3.35 0.52 -38.67
CA ASN A 227 4.67 0.28 -39.17
C ASN A 227 5.52 1.51 -38.86
N GLU A 228 6.74 1.25 -38.34
CA GLU A 228 7.92 2.08 -38.22
C GLU A 228 7.94 3.13 -37.09
#